data_4d7b6d223244d734abfdd67c6fac1b9d
#
_entry.id   4d7b6d223244d734abfdd67c6fac1b9d
#
_cell.length_a   1.000
_cell.length_b   1.000
_cell.length_c   1.000
_cell.angle_alpha   90.00
_cell.angle_beta   90.00
_cell.angle_gamma   90.00
#
_symmetry.space_group_name_H-M   'P 1'
#
loop_
_entity.id
_entity.type
_entity.pdbx_description
1 polymer ?
#
loop_
_entity_poly.entity_id
_entity_poly.type
_entity_poly.pdbx_seq_one_letter_code
_entity_poly.pdbx_strand_id
1 'polypeptide(L)'
;MAAMTEKELKSKYDALINDVNNKRLDVYDGRGKGVDVYICQKCGAHILTRYKDLGVTPFIMNCKNCGTGYAEYVQTISEEVAKRLCDRGECYKGKVFEWVRPSFEWLNKQRKKDRLGVIEHVLNGGLVLESVD
;
A
#
# COMPACT_ATOMS: atom_id res chain seq x y z
N MET A 1 -23.49 -14.70 -10.03
CA MET A 1 -23.09 -14.20 -8.72
C MET A 1 -23.44 -12.73 -8.59
N ALA A 2 -24.19 -12.38 -7.58
CA ALA A 2 -24.62 -11.00 -7.41
C ALA A 2 -23.41 -10.12 -7.03
N ALA A 3 -23.21 -9.06 -7.77
CA ALA A 3 -22.20 -8.08 -7.43
C ALA A 3 -22.57 -7.38 -6.12
N MET A 4 -21.56 -7.03 -5.34
CA MET A 4 -21.77 -6.26 -4.11
C MET A 4 -22.41 -4.91 -4.45
N THR A 5 -23.44 -4.52 -3.71
CA THR A 5 -24.05 -3.21 -3.88
C THR A 5 -23.21 -2.13 -3.20
N GLU A 6 -23.43 -0.88 -3.61
CA GLU A 6 -22.76 0.26 -2.96
C GLU A 6 -23.10 0.31 -1.47
N LYS A 7 -24.35 0.03 -1.12
CA LYS A 7 -24.81 0.01 0.28
C LYS A 7 -24.10 -1.06 1.10
N GLU A 8 -23.92 -2.25 0.53
CA GLU A 8 -23.21 -3.34 1.19
C GLU A 8 -21.74 -2.98 1.39
N LEU A 9 -21.11 -2.40 0.37
CA LEU A 9 -19.72 -1.96 0.46
C LEU A 9 -19.55 -0.88 1.53
N LYS A 10 -20.46 0.09 1.58
CA LYS A 10 -20.44 1.17 2.56
C LYS A 10 -20.53 0.61 3.99
N SER A 11 -21.44 -0.34 4.20
CA SER A 11 -21.60 -0.97 5.51
C SER A 11 -20.33 -1.70 5.94
N LYS A 12 -19.69 -2.45 5.04
CA LYS A 12 -18.47 -3.17 5.33
C LYS A 12 -17.29 -2.24 5.55
N TYR A 13 -17.23 -1.17 4.76
CA TYR A 13 -16.17 -0.18 4.91
C TYR A 13 -16.28 0.55 6.27
N ASP A 14 -17.48 0.95 6.65
CA ASP A 14 -17.71 1.61 7.94
C ASP A 14 -17.33 0.70 9.11
N ALA A 15 -17.62 -0.60 8.99
CA ALA A 15 -17.22 -1.59 9.99
C ALA A 15 -15.70 -1.71 10.07
N LEU A 16 -15.00 -1.70 8.93
CA LEU A 16 -13.54 -1.70 8.90
C LEU A 16 -12.96 -0.48 9.61
N ILE A 17 -13.45 0.70 9.28
CA ILE A 17 -12.95 1.95 9.88
C ILE A 17 -13.19 1.95 11.38
N ASN A 18 -14.35 1.47 11.81
CA ASN A 18 -14.66 1.35 13.22
C ASN A 18 -13.69 0.39 13.94
N ASP A 19 -13.40 -0.75 13.31
CA ASP A 19 -12.44 -1.72 13.84
C ASP A 19 -11.03 -1.11 13.95
N VAL A 20 -10.61 -0.38 12.94
CA VAL A 20 -9.30 0.27 12.93
C VAL A 20 -9.22 1.31 14.05
N ASN A 21 -10.28 2.08 14.24
CA ASN A 21 -10.30 3.12 15.28
C ASN A 21 -10.33 2.52 16.70
N ASN A 22 -10.96 1.38 16.88
CA ASN A 22 -11.09 0.72 18.18
C ASN A 22 -9.90 -0.18 18.51
N LYS A 23 -9.29 -0.77 17.53
CA LYS A 23 -8.07 -1.55 17.70
C LYS A 23 -6.90 -0.59 17.62
N ARG A 24 -6.30 -0.29 18.74
CA ARG A 24 -5.06 0.46 18.75
C ARG A 24 -4.00 -0.43 18.09
N LEU A 25 -3.73 -0.18 16.84
CA LEU A 25 -2.60 -0.80 16.19
C LEU A 25 -1.35 -0.26 16.87
N ASP A 26 -0.48 -1.17 17.29
CA ASP A 26 0.76 -0.77 17.93
C ASP A 26 1.56 0.13 17.01
N VAL A 27 1.93 1.29 17.53
CA VAL A 27 2.81 2.19 16.79
C VAL A 27 4.23 1.67 16.99
N TYR A 28 4.81 1.17 15.95
CA TYR A 28 6.22 0.79 15.98
C TYR A 28 7.05 2.07 15.92
N ASP A 29 7.73 2.36 17.01
CA ASP A 29 8.62 3.50 17.07
C ASP A 29 9.63 3.45 15.93
N GLY A 30 9.69 4.52 15.15
CA GLY A 30 10.61 4.63 14.04
C GLY A 30 10.08 4.17 12.69
N ARG A 31 8.98 3.40 12.64
CA ARG A 31 8.46 2.92 11.35
C ARG A 31 7.85 4.00 10.48
N GLY A 32 7.28 5.04 11.05
CA GLY A 32 6.78 6.16 10.28
C GLY A 32 7.85 7.14 9.83
N LYS A 33 9.10 6.90 10.21
CA LYS A 33 10.21 7.84 9.99
C LYS A 33 11.17 7.41 8.89
N GLY A 34 10.98 6.25 8.30
CA GLY A 34 11.87 5.73 7.28
C GLY A 34 11.14 5.38 6.01
N VAL A 35 11.91 4.96 5.04
CA VAL A 35 11.42 4.51 3.74
C VAL A 35 11.79 3.04 3.61
N ASP A 36 10.78 2.19 3.38
CA ASP A 36 10.98 0.77 3.17
C ASP A 36 11.38 0.50 1.72
N VAL A 37 12.42 -0.33 1.55
CA VAL A 37 12.91 -0.69 0.21
C VAL A 37 12.44 -2.09 -0.13
N TYR A 38 11.78 -2.21 -1.29
CA TYR A 38 11.39 -3.48 -1.88
C TYR A 38 12.13 -3.66 -3.19
N ILE A 39 12.59 -4.87 -3.45
CA ILE A 39 13.26 -5.19 -4.71
C ILE A 39 12.49 -6.30 -5.42
N CYS A 40 12.11 -6.05 -6.67
CA CYS A 40 11.44 -7.05 -7.48
C CYS A 40 12.38 -8.20 -7.81
N GLN A 41 11.95 -9.41 -7.55
CA GLN A 41 12.74 -10.61 -7.80
C GLN A 41 12.84 -10.94 -9.29
N LYS A 42 11.98 -10.36 -10.11
CA LYS A 42 11.96 -10.62 -11.55
C LYS A 42 12.70 -9.57 -12.36
N CYS A 43 12.41 -8.27 -12.12
CA CYS A 43 13.00 -7.20 -12.93
C CYS A 43 14.06 -6.38 -12.18
N GLY A 44 14.24 -6.61 -10.88
CA GLY A 44 15.26 -5.90 -10.10
C GLY A 44 14.91 -4.46 -9.73
N ALA A 45 13.70 -3.99 -10.04
CA ALA A 45 13.30 -2.63 -9.73
C ALA A 45 13.30 -2.39 -8.21
N HIS A 46 13.83 -1.25 -7.79
CA HIS A 46 13.76 -0.80 -6.40
C HIS A 46 12.50 0.03 -6.21
N ILE A 47 11.65 -0.41 -5.31
CA ILE A 47 10.38 0.27 -5.01
C ILE A 47 10.47 0.77 -3.59
N LEU A 48 10.47 2.08 -3.44
CA LEU A 48 10.58 2.73 -2.13
C LEU A 48 9.20 3.11 -1.66
N THR A 49 8.86 2.75 -0.43
CA THR A 49 7.53 3.00 0.12
C THR A 49 7.62 3.68 1.48
N ARG A 50 6.72 4.63 1.71
CA ARG A 50 6.56 5.26 3.00
C ARG A 50 5.29 4.75 3.65
N TYR A 51 5.37 4.43 4.92
CA TYR A 51 4.23 3.95 5.67
C TYR A 51 3.48 5.13 6.28
N LYS A 52 2.24 5.31 5.91
CA LYS A 52 1.44 6.43 6.37
C LYS A 52 0.43 6.05 7.45
N ASP A 53 -0.22 4.91 7.30
CA ASP A 53 -1.17 4.40 8.28
C ASP A 53 -0.51 3.48 9.28
N LEU A 54 -1.10 3.37 10.47
CA LEU A 54 -0.66 2.42 11.47
C LEU A 54 -1.02 1.00 11.05
N GLY A 55 -0.11 0.06 11.26
CA GLY A 55 -0.32 -1.33 10.91
C GLY A 55 0.97 -2.05 10.60
N VAL A 56 0.85 -3.21 9.99
CA VAL A 56 2.01 -4.04 9.63
C VAL A 56 2.43 -3.75 8.20
N THR A 57 3.72 -3.44 8.02
CA THR A 57 4.28 -3.26 6.68
C THR A 57 4.30 -4.61 5.95
N PRO A 58 3.72 -4.72 4.75
CA PRO A 58 3.78 -5.95 3.99
C PRO A 58 5.21 -6.36 3.67
N PHE A 59 5.48 -7.67 3.67
CA PHE A 59 6.80 -8.19 3.30
C PHE A 59 6.94 -8.38 1.80
N ILE A 60 5.82 -8.54 1.10
CA ILE A 60 5.78 -8.83 -0.34
C ILE A 60 4.71 -7.96 -0.98
N MET A 61 4.98 -7.47 -2.17
CA MET A 61 4.01 -6.74 -2.96
C MET A 61 4.19 -7.05 -4.44
N ASN A 62 3.16 -6.84 -5.24
CA ASN A 62 3.27 -6.96 -6.69
C ASN A 62 4.16 -5.84 -7.21
N CYS A 63 5.06 -6.18 -8.14
CA CYS A 63 5.97 -5.19 -8.71
C CYS A 63 5.20 -4.15 -9.54
N LYS A 64 5.40 -2.89 -9.23
CA LYS A 64 4.76 -1.78 -9.95
C LYS A 64 5.43 -1.51 -11.30
N ASN A 65 6.65 -2.00 -11.50
CA ASN A 65 7.38 -1.80 -12.74
C ASN A 65 7.00 -2.82 -13.81
N CYS A 66 7.21 -4.10 -13.54
CA CYS A 66 6.95 -5.15 -14.53
C CYS A 66 5.53 -5.71 -14.49
N GLY A 67 4.82 -5.53 -13.39
CA GLY A 67 3.43 -5.98 -13.24
C GLY A 67 3.24 -7.48 -13.06
N THR A 68 4.26 -8.29 -13.28
CA THR A 68 4.16 -9.75 -13.21
C THR A 68 5.01 -10.39 -12.12
N GLY A 69 6.06 -9.69 -11.66
CA GLY A 69 6.91 -10.15 -10.59
C GLY A 69 6.39 -9.68 -9.23
N TYR A 70 7.05 -10.13 -8.18
CA TYR A 70 6.79 -9.63 -6.85
C TYR A 70 8.06 -9.04 -6.25
N ALA A 71 7.89 -8.01 -5.43
CA ALA A 71 8.98 -7.35 -4.74
C ALA A 71 8.99 -7.75 -3.28
N GLU A 72 10.17 -8.04 -2.75
CA GLU A 72 10.37 -8.42 -1.35
C GLU A 72 10.97 -7.27 -0.58
N TYR A 73 10.55 -7.13 0.68
CA TYR A 73 11.11 -6.17 1.60
C TYR A 73 12.58 -6.51 1.87
N VAL A 74 13.46 -5.50 1.79
CA VAL A 74 14.89 -5.67 2.00
C VAL A 74 15.35 -4.96 3.26
N GLN A 75 15.05 -3.67 3.37
CA GLN A 75 15.50 -2.86 4.52
C GLN A 75 14.72 -1.55 4.57
N THR A 76 14.86 -0.87 5.70
CA THR A 76 14.33 0.48 5.87
C THR A 76 15.50 1.46 5.87
N ILE A 77 15.38 2.52 5.08
CA ILE A 77 16.41 3.55 4.95
C ILE A 77 15.86 4.91 5.40
N SER A 78 16.75 5.88 5.61
CA SER A 78 16.32 7.22 5.98
C SER A 78 15.73 7.96 4.78
N GLU A 79 14.93 9.00 5.05
CA GLU A 79 14.39 9.88 4.00
C GLU A 79 15.50 10.48 3.13
N GLU A 80 16.60 10.84 3.74
CA GLU A 80 17.73 11.43 3.04
C GLU A 80 18.38 10.46 2.06
N VAL A 81 18.56 9.21 2.47
CA VAL A 81 19.10 8.17 1.60
C VAL A 81 18.12 7.86 0.47
N ALA A 82 16.82 7.78 0.78
CA ALA A 82 15.78 7.54 -0.21
C ALA A 82 15.79 8.62 -1.29
N LYS A 83 15.92 9.89 -0.89
CA LYS A 83 15.98 11.00 -1.83
C LYS A 83 17.19 10.87 -2.76
N ARG A 84 18.34 10.52 -2.22
CA ARG A 84 19.55 10.33 -3.03
C ARG A 84 19.40 9.22 -4.05
N LEU A 85 18.77 8.11 -3.65
CA LEU A 85 18.51 7.00 -4.57
C LEU A 85 17.56 7.42 -5.70
N CYS A 86 16.53 8.18 -5.37
CA CYS A 86 15.60 8.68 -6.38
C CYS A 86 16.25 9.68 -7.32
N ASP A 87 17.09 10.59 -6.79
CA ASP A 87 17.80 11.58 -7.60
C ASP A 87 18.78 10.91 -8.57
N ARG A 88 19.33 9.74 -8.19
CA ARG A 88 20.22 8.97 -9.04
C ARG A 88 19.48 8.06 -10.04
N GLY A 89 18.15 7.99 -9.95
CA GLY A 89 17.37 7.09 -10.80
C GLY A 89 17.43 5.63 -10.35
N GLU A 90 17.85 5.36 -9.14
CA GLU A 90 17.98 3.99 -8.62
C GLU A 90 16.67 3.43 -8.06
N CYS A 91 15.64 4.24 -7.94
CA CYS A 91 14.32 3.78 -7.52
C CYS A 91 13.33 3.84 -8.68
N TYR A 92 12.26 3.04 -8.57
CA TYR A 92 11.25 2.95 -9.61
C TYR A 92 10.60 4.31 -9.87
N LYS A 93 10.68 4.77 -11.13
CA LYS A 93 10.17 6.08 -11.58
C LYS A 93 10.71 7.28 -10.81
N GLY A 94 11.79 7.11 -10.05
CA GLY A 94 12.36 8.20 -9.27
C GLY A 94 11.44 8.70 -8.15
N LYS A 95 10.55 7.85 -7.64
CA LYS A 95 9.54 8.25 -6.65
C LYS A 95 9.48 7.32 -5.46
N VAL A 96 9.03 7.87 -4.34
CA VAL A 96 8.64 7.10 -3.15
C VAL A 96 7.13 6.97 -3.18
N PHE A 97 6.64 5.76 -2.94
CA PHE A 97 5.20 5.48 -2.85
C PHE A 97 4.78 5.45 -1.39
N GLU A 98 3.50 5.65 -1.12
CA GLU A 98 2.94 5.52 0.22
C GLU A 98 1.96 4.36 0.30
N TRP A 99 2.03 3.61 1.40
CA TRP A 99 1.00 2.64 1.75
C TRP A 99 -0.14 3.42 2.41
N VAL A 100 -1.31 3.37 1.82
CA VAL A 100 -2.48 4.11 2.32
C VAL A 100 -3.70 3.22 2.41
N ARG A 101 -4.60 3.58 3.32
CA ARG A 101 -5.93 2.98 3.36
C ARG A 101 -6.81 3.77 2.42
N PRO A 102 -7.36 3.14 1.37
CA PRO A 102 -8.17 3.87 0.39
C PRO A 102 -9.47 4.39 0.99
N SER A 103 -10.01 5.43 0.38
CA SER A 103 -11.29 5.99 0.75
C SER A 103 -12.44 5.10 0.25
N PHE A 104 -13.66 5.33 0.76
CA PHE A 104 -14.83 4.64 0.26
C PHE A 104 -15.05 4.93 -1.24
N GLU A 105 -14.85 6.16 -1.66
CA GLU A 105 -15.02 6.56 -3.06
C GLU A 105 -14.10 5.77 -3.99
N TRP A 106 -12.86 5.57 -3.56
CA TRP A 106 -11.89 4.76 -4.31
C TRP A 106 -12.37 3.31 -4.42
N LEU A 107 -12.84 2.73 -3.31
CA LEU A 107 -13.36 1.36 -3.29
C LEU A 107 -14.60 1.22 -4.16
N ASN A 108 -15.50 2.20 -4.12
CA ASN A 108 -16.69 2.18 -4.94
C ASN A 108 -16.37 2.19 -6.44
N LYS A 109 -15.32 2.90 -6.83
CA LYS A 109 -14.82 2.86 -8.20
C LYS A 109 -14.31 1.47 -8.57
N GLN A 110 -13.65 0.77 -7.65
CA GLN A 110 -13.19 -0.60 -7.89
C GLN A 110 -14.38 -1.55 -8.01
N ARG A 111 -15.44 -1.35 -7.23
CA ARG A 111 -16.67 -2.11 -7.32
C ARG A 111 -17.30 -1.97 -8.71
N LYS A 112 -17.36 -0.75 -9.24
CA LYS A 112 -17.88 -0.48 -10.58
C LYS A 112 -17.05 -1.13 -11.67
N LYS A 113 -15.76 -1.34 -11.43
CA LYS A 113 -14.84 -2.03 -12.34
C LYS A 113 -14.77 -3.54 -12.09
N ASP A 114 -15.61 -4.03 -11.18
CA ASP A 114 -15.71 -5.46 -10.82
C ASP A 114 -14.39 -6.05 -10.30
N ARG A 115 -13.60 -5.25 -9.60
CA ARG A 115 -12.33 -5.68 -9.01
C ARG A 115 -12.54 -6.16 -7.58
N LEU A 116 -13.21 -7.30 -7.43
CA LEU A 116 -13.58 -7.83 -6.12
C LEU A 116 -12.39 -8.23 -5.26
N GLY A 117 -11.32 -8.72 -5.87
CA GLY A 117 -10.11 -9.10 -5.12
C GLY A 117 -9.46 -7.94 -4.38
N VAL A 118 -9.41 -6.76 -5.01
CA VAL A 118 -8.88 -5.55 -4.39
C VAL A 118 -9.76 -5.09 -3.24
N ILE A 119 -11.08 -5.13 -3.45
CA ILE A 119 -12.06 -4.74 -2.42
C ILE A 119 -11.91 -5.65 -1.20
N GLU A 120 -11.83 -6.96 -1.42
CA GLU A 120 -11.67 -7.93 -0.35
C GLU A 120 -10.38 -7.70 0.43
N HIS A 121 -9.27 -7.44 -0.27
CA HIS A 121 -7.99 -7.11 0.35
C HIS A 121 -8.11 -5.90 1.29
N VAL A 122 -8.74 -4.83 0.85
CA VAL A 122 -8.90 -3.62 1.64
C VAL A 122 -9.85 -3.84 2.82
N LEU A 123 -10.96 -4.56 2.60
CA LEU A 123 -11.92 -4.84 3.68
C LEU A 123 -11.35 -5.73 4.76
N ASN A 124 -10.31 -6.48 4.45
CA ASN A 124 -9.58 -7.28 5.44
C ASN A 124 -8.44 -6.51 6.11
N GLY A 125 -8.35 -5.21 5.88
CA GLY A 125 -7.37 -4.33 6.50
C GLY A 125 -6.14 -4.06 5.65
N GLY A 126 -6.09 -4.54 4.41
CA GLY A 126 -4.96 -4.32 3.52
C GLY A 126 -4.84 -2.87 3.05
N LEU A 127 -3.62 -2.47 2.75
CA LEU A 127 -3.30 -1.14 2.24
C LEU A 127 -2.96 -1.22 0.76
N VAL A 128 -3.03 -0.08 0.09
CA VAL A 128 -2.63 0.03 -1.31
C VAL A 128 -1.52 1.06 -1.46
N LEU A 129 -0.73 0.94 -2.52
CA LEU A 129 0.33 1.89 -2.81
C LEU A 129 -0.17 3.03 -3.67
N GLU A 130 0.14 4.24 -3.27
CA GLU A 130 -0.13 5.43 -4.05
C GLU A 130 1.16 6.21 -4.27
N SER A 131 1.28 6.84 -5.44
CA SER A 131 2.40 7.69 -5.76
C SER A 131 2.35 8.95 -4.93
N VAL A 132 3.49 9.33 -4.35
CA VAL A 132 3.62 10.59 -3.62
C VAL A 132 4.15 11.63 -4.59
N ASP A 133 3.33 12.60 -4.88
CA ASP A 133 3.73 13.74 -5.69
C ASP A 133 3.98 14.95 -4.84
#